data_f4090d879c4b54c4a82ea63fa22046aa
#
_entry.id   f4090d879c4b54c4a82ea63fa22046aa
#
_cell.length_a   1.000
_cell.length_b   1.000
_cell.length_c   1.000
_cell.angle_alpha   90.00
_cell.angle_beta   90.00
_cell.angle_gamma   90.00
#
_symmetry.space_group_name_H-M   'P 1'
#
loop_
_entity.id
_entity.type
_entity.pdbx_description
1 polymer ?
#
loop_
_entity_poly.entity_id
_entity_poly.type
_entity_poly.pdbx_seq_one_letter_code
_entity_poly.pdbx_strand_id
1 'polypeptide(L)'
;EMKQILVGFAEKIDIINMNNIPMQHTIELMKNKNQLQQKVVEFIKNADLYMDNFEYVDMDKIQLKTGEGDEKPDEKVLDIPENIMDQIRLVSTYKGVHVPSMMFDSTGTKKIAAIASYVIEALEQGRILVVDELDSSIHFKLTRAIVAMFNNELNTSAQMIFTVHDINLMDCKRMFRKEQIWFVHKDEEGVYVYSLAAFTAQQGVRDTTDVMEKYRKGALGALPDPELINSLLSIKSGVKGDDADAK
;
A
#
# COMPACT_ATOMS: atom_id res chain seq x y z
N GLU A 1 -34.01 6.41 7.88
CA GLU A 1 -33.52 5.02 7.66
C GLU A 1 -32.41 4.98 6.59
N MET A 2 -32.64 5.35 5.32
CA MET A 2 -31.63 5.29 4.24
C MET A 2 -30.36 6.10 4.56
N LYS A 3 -30.47 7.29 5.16
CA LYS A 3 -29.32 8.11 5.57
C LYS A 3 -28.49 7.43 6.68
N GLN A 4 -29.12 6.74 7.62
CA GLN A 4 -28.43 5.98 8.68
C GLN A 4 -27.71 4.75 8.11
N ILE A 5 -28.30 4.08 7.13
CA ILE A 5 -27.67 2.93 6.45
C ILE A 5 -26.44 3.40 5.65
N LEU A 6 -26.54 4.51 4.93
CA LEU A 6 -25.43 5.07 4.17
C LEU A 6 -24.27 5.52 5.07
N VAL A 7 -24.58 6.17 6.19
CA VAL A 7 -23.55 6.58 7.19
C VAL A 7 -22.89 5.35 7.80
N GLY A 8 -23.65 4.37 8.26
CA GLY A 8 -23.10 3.15 8.85
C GLY A 8 -22.31 2.29 7.85
N PHE A 9 -22.61 2.39 6.53
CA PHE A 9 -21.80 1.76 5.49
C PHE A 9 -20.49 2.53 5.25
N ALA A 10 -20.57 3.87 5.16
CA ALA A 10 -19.40 4.71 4.97
C ALA A 10 -18.38 4.61 6.13
N GLU A 11 -18.86 4.44 7.35
CA GLU A 11 -18.01 4.25 8.54
C GLU A 11 -17.23 2.93 8.53
N LYS A 12 -17.62 1.96 7.69
CA LYS A 12 -16.95 0.66 7.55
C LYS A 12 -15.94 0.61 6.40
N ILE A 13 -15.78 1.68 5.66
CA ILE A 13 -14.89 1.72 4.49
C ILE A 13 -13.71 2.61 4.80
N ASP A 14 -12.51 2.07 4.65
CA ASP A 14 -11.27 2.83 4.65
C ASP A 14 -10.72 2.88 3.23
N ILE A 15 -10.37 4.09 2.77
CA ILE A 15 -9.82 4.30 1.43
C ILE A 15 -8.43 4.91 1.59
N ILE A 16 -7.42 4.23 1.10
CA ILE A 16 -6.02 4.66 1.17
C ILE A 16 -5.33 4.54 -0.19
N ASN A 17 -4.34 5.40 -0.43
CA ASN A 17 -3.43 5.29 -1.56
C ASN A 17 -2.01 5.03 -1.02
N MET A 18 -1.36 3.95 -1.50
CA MET A 18 -0.05 3.56 -1.01
C MET A 18 1.07 4.55 -1.31
N ASN A 19 0.93 5.42 -2.31
CA ASN A 19 1.93 6.45 -2.57
C ASN A 19 1.98 7.50 -1.45
N ASN A 20 0.82 7.81 -0.86
CA ASN A 20 0.66 8.87 0.13
C ASN A 20 -0.02 8.36 1.41
N ILE A 21 0.23 7.10 1.79
CA ILE A 21 -0.37 6.53 3.00
C ILE A 21 0.09 7.29 4.25
N PRO A 22 -0.82 7.86 5.05
CA PRO A 22 -0.44 8.62 6.23
C PRO A 22 -0.03 7.68 7.38
N MET A 23 1.09 7.99 8.04
CA MET A 23 1.52 7.30 9.25
C MET A 23 0.67 7.66 10.47
N GLN A 24 -0.12 8.72 10.40
CA GLN A 24 -0.87 9.26 11.53
C GLN A 24 -1.80 8.22 12.17
N HIS A 25 -2.48 7.42 11.36
CA HIS A 25 -3.36 6.35 11.86
C HIS A 25 -2.60 5.31 12.69
N THR A 26 -1.44 4.88 12.21
CA THR A 26 -0.56 3.97 12.96
C THR A 26 -0.04 4.62 14.25
N ILE A 27 0.36 5.90 14.21
CA ILE A 27 0.81 6.64 15.39
C ILE A 27 -0.28 6.69 16.47
N GLU A 28 -1.51 7.04 16.09
CA GLU A 28 -2.65 7.09 17.01
C GLU A 28 -2.94 5.73 17.64
N LEU A 29 -2.88 4.67 16.84
CA LEU A 29 -3.04 3.31 17.32
C LEU A 29 -1.90 2.90 18.26
N MET A 30 -0.67 3.28 17.95
CA MET A 30 0.51 2.98 18.77
C MET A 30 0.54 3.74 20.10
N LYS A 31 -0.09 4.91 20.19
CA LYS A 31 -0.30 5.65 21.46
C LYS A 31 -1.24 4.89 22.42
N ASN A 32 -2.22 4.20 21.88
CA ASN A 32 -3.31 3.57 22.62
C ASN A 32 -3.00 2.14 23.09
N LYS A 33 -1.96 1.85 23.80
CA LYS A 33 -1.46 0.56 24.32
C LYS A 33 -2.55 -0.53 24.55
N ASN A 34 -3.17 -1.02 23.47
CA ASN A 34 -4.24 -2.01 23.50
C ASN A 34 -3.82 -3.29 22.74
N GLN A 35 -4.72 -4.28 22.67
CA GLN A 35 -4.45 -5.53 21.94
C GLN A 35 -4.22 -5.31 20.43
N LEU A 36 -4.85 -4.30 19.85
CA LEU A 36 -4.70 -3.97 18.43
C LEU A 36 -3.26 -3.50 18.13
N GLN A 37 -2.67 -2.68 19.01
CA GLN A 37 -1.26 -2.28 18.92
C GLN A 37 -0.33 -3.49 18.85
N GLN A 38 -0.53 -4.47 19.73
CA GLN A 38 0.32 -5.68 19.74
C GLN A 38 0.24 -6.44 18.42
N LYS A 39 -0.95 -6.57 17.83
CA LYS A 39 -1.14 -7.22 16.53
C LYS A 39 -0.48 -6.44 15.40
N VAL A 40 -0.53 -5.10 15.42
CA VAL A 40 0.18 -4.25 14.45
C VAL A 40 1.69 -4.43 14.56
N VAL A 41 2.24 -4.44 15.76
CA VAL A 41 3.68 -4.69 15.98
C VAL A 41 4.08 -6.08 15.47
N GLU A 42 3.28 -7.10 15.76
CA GLU A 42 3.51 -8.46 15.28
C GLU A 42 3.46 -8.54 13.75
N PHE A 43 2.48 -7.89 13.12
CA PHE A 43 2.41 -7.81 11.66
C PHE A 43 3.67 -7.20 11.05
N ILE A 44 4.14 -6.05 11.59
CA ILE A 44 5.34 -5.36 11.11
C ILE A 44 6.57 -6.26 11.26
N LYS A 45 6.74 -6.92 12.40
CA LYS A 45 7.86 -7.85 12.64
C LYS A 45 7.84 -9.04 11.69
N ASN A 46 6.66 -9.59 11.41
CA ASN A 46 6.49 -10.74 10.51
C ASN A 46 6.58 -10.37 9.02
N ALA A 47 6.61 -9.08 8.67
CA ALA A 47 6.79 -8.62 7.30
C ALA A 47 8.24 -8.77 6.77
N ASP A 48 9.10 -9.54 7.44
CA ASP A 48 10.50 -9.83 7.06
C ASP A 48 11.37 -8.56 6.90
N LEU A 49 11.16 -7.60 7.80
CA LEU A 49 11.88 -6.33 7.80
C LEU A 49 13.15 -6.36 8.68
N TYR A 50 13.52 -7.53 9.20
CA TYR A 50 14.64 -7.69 10.17
C TYR A 50 14.54 -6.76 11.39
N MET A 51 13.32 -6.36 11.73
CA MET A 51 13.00 -5.47 12.83
C MET A 51 12.69 -6.26 14.09
N ASP A 52 13.39 -5.95 15.19
CA ASP A 52 13.16 -6.61 16.48
C ASP A 52 11.91 -6.05 17.19
N ASN A 53 11.70 -4.74 17.08
CA ASN A 53 10.57 -4.06 17.70
C ASN A 53 10.19 -2.78 16.94
N PHE A 54 8.92 -2.40 17.10
CA PHE A 54 8.35 -1.15 16.59
C PHE A 54 7.45 -0.56 17.68
N GLU A 55 7.76 0.64 18.14
CA GLU A 55 7.05 1.23 19.27
C GLU A 55 6.92 2.74 19.18
N TYR A 56 5.94 3.28 19.89
CA TYR A 56 5.82 4.70 20.16
C TYR A 56 6.39 5.00 21.54
N VAL A 57 7.44 5.83 21.57
CA VAL A 57 8.18 6.16 22.80
C VAL A 57 7.79 7.55 23.27
N ASP A 58 7.36 7.64 24.52
CA ASP A 58 7.12 8.92 25.18
C ASP A 58 8.45 9.59 25.55
N MET A 59 8.75 10.73 24.92
CA MET A 59 10.03 11.42 25.08
C MET A 59 10.31 11.89 26.50
N ASP A 60 9.29 12.04 27.34
CA ASP A 60 9.47 12.37 28.75
C ASP A 60 10.27 11.30 29.53
N LYS A 61 10.44 10.10 28.92
CA LYS A 61 11.21 8.99 29.48
C LYS A 61 12.63 8.82 28.85
N ILE A 62 12.93 9.56 27.80
CA ILE A 62 14.25 9.55 27.18
C ILE A 62 15.12 10.62 27.87
N GLN A 63 15.77 10.25 28.97
CA GLN A 63 16.92 11.00 29.44
C GLN A 63 18.00 10.82 28.35
N LEU A 64 18.22 11.82 27.52
CA LEU A 64 19.40 11.93 26.70
C LEU A 64 20.59 11.88 27.65
N LYS A 65 21.29 10.76 27.74
CA LYS A 65 22.62 10.70 28.32
C LYS A 65 23.55 11.48 27.40
N THR A 66 23.50 12.78 27.49
CA THR A 66 24.57 13.65 26.97
C THR A 66 25.81 13.32 27.81
N GLY A 67 26.92 13.03 27.12
CA GLY A 67 28.17 12.66 27.73
C GLY A 67 28.62 13.65 28.82
N GLU A 68 29.42 13.14 29.76
CA GLU A 68 29.98 13.86 30.87
C GLU A 68 30.60 15.19 30.41
N GLY A 69 29.93 16.27 30.73
CA GLY A 69 30.37 17.64 30.56
C GLY A 69 29.48 18.58 31.35
N ASP A 70 30.04 19.18 32.40
CA ASP A 70 29.37 20.07 33.37
C ASP A 70 28.97 21.44 32.77
N GLU A 71 28.26 21.48 31.68
CA GLU A 71 27.62 22.71 31.22
C GLU A 71 26.10 22.44 31.07
N LYS A 72 25.32 23.18 31.90
CA LYS A 72 23.87 23.22 31.78
C LYS A 72 23.54 23.72 30.38
N PRO A 73 22.88 22.93 29.53
CA PRO A 73 22.42 23.43 28.26
C PRO A 73 21.33 24.48 28.52
N ASP A 74 21.48 25.67 27.90
CA ASP A 74 20.38 26.60 27.75
C ASP A 74 19.18 25.85 27.16
N GLU A 75 18.13 25.69 27.93
CA GLU A 75 16.84 25.15 27.50
C GLU A 75 16.20 26.13 26.49
N LYS A 76 16.71 26.14 25.28
CA LYS A 76 15.90 26.54 24.12
C LYS A 76 14.98 25.37 23.84
N VAL A 77 13.83 25.35 24.49
CA VAL A 77 12.70 24.50 24.12
C VAL A 77 12.35 24.91 22.67
N LEU A 78 12.81 24.13 21.71
CA LEU A 78 12.35 24.22 20.34
C LEU A 78 10.87 23.83 20.36
N ASP A 79 10.00 24.81 20.07
CA ASP A 79 8.57 24.56 19.92
C ASP A 79 8.32 23.74 18.63
N ILE A 80 8.57 22.44 18.73
CA ILE A 80 8.38 21.50 17.62
C ILE A 80 6.90 21.11 17.59
N PRO A 81 6.21 21.32 16.46
CA PRO A 81 4.81 20.89 16.31
C PRO A 81 4.61 19.43 16.70
N GLU A 82 3.54 19.13 17.43
CA GLU A 82 3.24 17.79 17.98
C GLU A 82 3.25 16.70 16.90
N ASN A 83 2.72 17.00 15.71
CA ASN A 83 2.72 16.06 14.58
C ASN A 83 4.13 15.68 14.08
N ILE A 84 5.13 16.55 14.25
CA ILE A 84 6.53 16.26 13.94
C ILE A 84 7.15 15.46 15.08
N MET A 85 6.86 15.84 16.33
CA MET A 85 7.31 15.10 17.50
C MET A 85 6.79 13.65 17.49
N ASP A 86 5.54 13.44 17.13
CA ASP A 86 4.93 12.12 17.02
C ASP A 86 5.68 11.21 16.03
N GLN A 87 6.14 11.77 14.91
CA GLN A 87 6.93 11.03 13.92
C GLN A 87 8.31 10.63 14.46
N ILE A 88 8.93 11.47 15.29
CA ILE A 88 10.23 11.17 15.92
C ILE A 88 10.08 10.12 17.02
N ARG A 89 8.96 10.14 17.74
CA ARG A 89 8.62 9.19 18.81
C ARG A 89 8.32 7.78 18.31
N LEU A 90 8.10 7.61 17.01
CA LEU A 90 7.92 6.30 16.39
C LEU A 90 9.29 5.67 16.14
N VAL A 91 9.60 4.60 16.86
CA VAL A 91 10.92 4.02 16.94
C VAL A 91 10.94 2.58 16.43
N SER A 92 11.86 2.30 15.52
CA SER A 92 12.20 0.95 15.06
C SER A 92 13.46 0.46 15.76
N THR A 93 13.49 -0.82 16.12
CA THR A 93 14.66 -1.45 16.78
C THR A 93 15.24 -2.52 15.86
N TYR A 94 16.55 -2.45 15.61
CA TYR A 94 17.31 -3.39 14.79
C TYR A 94 18.54 -3.88 15.58
N LYS A 95 18.60 -5.15 15.92
CA LYS A 95 19.72 -5.75 16.71
C LYS A 95 20.05 -4.94 17.95
N GLY A 96 19.00 -4.47 18.65
CA GLY A 96 19.13 -3.66 19.87
C GLY A 96 19.45 -2.18 19.64
N VAL A 97 19.55 -1.71 18.39
CA VAL A 97 19.73 -0.31 18.06
C VAL A 97 18.37 0.34 17.82
N HIS A 98 18.05 1.40 18.55
CA HIS A 98 16.80 2.14 18.43
C HIS A 98 17.00 3.33 17.49
N VAL A 99 16.14 3.46 16.48
CA VAL A 99 16.19 4.55 15.51
C VAL A 99 14.80 5.14 15.28
N PRO A 100 14.66 6.47 15.11
CA PRO A 100 13.40 7.08 14.68
C PRO A 100 13.00 6.54 13.30
N SER A 101 11.89 5.82 13.24
CA SER A 101 11.42 5.11 12.06
C SER A 101 11.28 6.03 10.85
N MET A 102 10.65 7.21 11.04
CA MET A 102 10.39 8.16 9.96
C MET A 102 11.65 8.77 9.34
N MET A 103 12.79 8.72 10.03
CA MET A 103 14.06 9.26 9.54
C MET A 103 14.95 8.19 8.90
N PHE A 104 15.00 6.99 9.47
CA PHE A 104 16.00 5.98 9.14
C PHE A 104 15.46 4.76 8.39
N ASP A 105 14.18 4.45 8.51
CA ASP A 105 13.61 3.30 7.79
C ASP A 105 13.48 3.58 6.30
N SER A 106 13.53 2.50 5.51
CA SER A 106 13.29 2.58 4.07
C SER A 106 11.86 3.01 3.76
N THR A 107 11.63 3.53 2.55
CA THR A 107 10.26 3.86 2.11
C THR A 107 9.33 2.64 2.17
N GLY A 108 9.81 1.46 1.80
CA GLY A 108 9.02 0.22 1.88
C GLY A 108 8.66 -0.13 3.32
N THR A 109 9.62 -0.05 4.25
CA THR A 109 9.40 -0.29 5.69
C THR A 109 8.35 0.68 6.26
N LYS A 110 8.46 1.97 5.94
CA LYS A 110 7.49 2.99 6.36
C LYS A 110 6.08 2.70 5.84
N LYS A 111 5.97 2.30 4.57
CA LYS A 111 4.68 1.93 3.96
C LYS A 111 4.07 0.69 4.61
N ILE A 112 4.88 -0.32 4.92
CA ILE A 112 4.41 -1.50 5.65
C ILE A 112 3.94 -1.13 7.05
N ALA A 113 4.68 -0.29 7.77
CA ALA A 113 4.26 0.18 9.08
C ALA A 113 2.97 1.00 9.02
N ALA A 114 2.80 1.84 7.99
CA ALA A 114 1.59 2.63 7.80
C ALA A 114 0.37 1.78 7.43
N ILE A 115 0.51 0.80 6.52
CA ILE A 115 -0.63 -0.04 6.13
C ILE A 115 -1.01 -1.06 7.21
N ALA A 116 -0.09 -1.43 8.09
CA ALA A 116 -0.30 -2.43 9.13
C ALA A 116 -1.53 -2.13 10.00
N SER A 117 -1.70 -0.88 10.43
CA SER A 117 -2.84 -0.46 11.24
C SER A 117 -4.17 -0.64 10.50
N TYR A 118 -4.25 -0.24 9.23
CA TYR A 118 -5.46 -0.40 8.41
C TYR A 118 -5.81 -1.87 8.16
N VAL A 119 -4.81 -2.69 7.83
CA VAL A 119 -5.00 -4.13 7.58
C VAL A 119 -5.50 -4.84 8.84
N ILE A 120 -4.84 -4.62 9.98
CA ILE A 120 -5.19 -5.27 11.24
C ILE A 120 -6.56 -4.80 11.71
N GLU A 121 -6.83 -3.50 11.64
CA GLU A 121 -8.13 -2.96 12.04
C GLU A 121 -9.27 -3.48 11.14
N ALA A 122 -9.04 -3.53 9.82
CA ALA A 122 -10.03 -4.08 8.90
C ALA A 122 -10.36 -5.55 9.22
N LEU A 123 -9.34 -6.38 9.46
CA LEU A 123 -9.53 -7.81 9.79
C LEU A 123 -10.23 -8.00 11.13
N GLU A 124 -9.90 -7.21 12.16
CA GLU A 124 -10.48 -7.32 13.49
C GLU A 124 -11.92 -6.79 13.58
N GLN A 125 -12.25 -5.76 12.82
CA GLN A 125 -13.54 -5.08 12.89
C GLN A 125 -14.49 -5.43 11.73
N GLY A 126 -14.04 -6.26 10.78
CA GLY A 126 -14.84 -6.62 9.60
C GLY A 126 -15.10 -5.44 8.68
N ARG A 127 -14.08 -4.60 8.43
CA ARG A 127 -14.18 -3.41 7.57
C ARG A 127 -13.87 -3.74 6.11
N ILE A 128 -14.20 -2.82 5.24
CA ILE A 128 -13.84 -2.85 3.82
C ILE A 128 -12.64 -1.92 3.63
N LEU A 129 -11.50 -2.48 3.25
CA LEU A 129 -10.28 -1.73 2.97
C LEU A 129 -10.10 -1.57 1.45
N VAL A 130 -10.15 -0.33 0.98
CA VAL A 130 -9.89 0.02 -0.43
C VAL A 130 -8.48 0.60 -0.51
N VAL A 131 -7.61 -0.05 -1.30
CA VAL A 131 -6.20 0.33 -1.42
C VAL A 131 -5.85 0.61 -2.87
N ASP A 132 -5.48 1.85 -3.15
CA ASP A 132 -4.97 2.22 -4.45
C ASP A 132 -3.44 2.01 -4.49
N GLU A 133 -2.95 1.38 -5.58
CA GLU A 133 -1.55 1.03 -5.81
C GLU A 133 -0.90 0.21 -4.67
N LEU A 134 -1.55 -0.89 -4.27
CA LEU A 134 -1.11 -1.74 -3.16
C LEU A 134 0.34 -2.21 -3.27
N ASP A 135 0.86 -2.37 -4.47
CA ASP A 135 2.23 -2.80 -4.78
C ASP A 135 3.27 -1.67 -4.78
N SER A 136 2.85 -0.42 -4.51
CA SER A 136 3.76 0.72 -4.57
C SER A 136 4.86 0.67 -3.51
N SER A 137 6.10 0.50 -3.95
CA SER A 137 7.32 0.49 -3.12
C SER A 137 7.40 -0.62 -2.07
N ILE A 138 6.58 -1.65 -2.17
CA ILE A 138 6.69 -2.85 -1.34
C ILE A 138 7.00 -4.08 -2.20
N HIS A 139 7.68 -5.04 -1.61
CA HIS A 139 8.07 -6.25 -2.34
C HIS A 139 6.83 -7.11 -2.64
N PHE A 140 6.73 -7.67 -3.85
CA PHE A 140 5.57 -8.44 -4.31
C PHE A 140 5.15 -9.57 -3.36
N LYS A 141 6.09 -10.20 -2.64
CA LYS A 141 5.78 -11.21 -1.64
C LYS A 141 4.99 -10.66 -0.45
N LEU A 142 5.26 -9.41 -0.04
CA LEU A 142 4.51 -8.76 1.04
C LEU A 142 3.11 -8.37 0.56
N THR A 143 3.00 -7.81 -0.64
CA THR A 143 1.69 -7.53 -1.26
C THR A 143 0.85 -8.81 -1.31
N ARG A 144 1.44 -9.91 -1.79
CA ARG A 144 0.79 -11.22 -1.85
C ARG A 144 0.38 -11.74 -0.47
N ALA A 145 1.23 -11.56 0.55
CA ALA A 145 0.93 -11.97 1.92
C ALA A 145 -0.24 -11.18 2.52
N ILE A 146 -0.27 -9.87 2.31
CA ILE A 146 -1.39 -9.02 2.76
C ILE A 146 -2.71 -9.48 2.11
N VAL A 147 -2.73 -9.68 0.80
CA VAL A 147 -3.92 -10.18 0.10
C VAL A 147 -4.34 -11.57 0.60
N ALA A 148 -3.37 -12.45 0.88
CA ALA A 148 -3.65 -13.78 1.41
C ALA A 148 -4.31 -13.74 2.80
N MET A 149 -4.03 -12.73 3.63
CA MET A 149 -4.71 -12.57 4.93
C MET A 149 -6.22 -12.34 4.74
N PHE A 150 -6.62 -11.54 3.75
CA PHE A 150 -8.04 -11.29 3.45
C PHE A 150 -8.73 -12.50 2.81
N ASN A 151 -7.99 -13.32 2.07
CA ASN A 151 -8.50 -14.54 1.43
C ASN A 151 -8.41 -15.78 2.33
N ASN A 152 -7.93 -15.64 3.56
CA ASN A 152 -7.82 -16.74 4.51
C ASN A 152 -9.19 -17.13 5.09
N GLU A 153 -9.42 -18.42 5.37
CA GLU A 153 -10.67 -18.93 5.95
C GLU A 153 -10.96 -18.37 7.35
N LEU A 154 -9.95 -17.90 8.06
CA LEU A 154 -10.11 -17.23 9.37
C LEU A 154 -10.72 -15.83 9.24
N ASN A 155 -10.63 -15.22 8.07
CA ASN A 155 -11.29 -13.96 7.79
C ASN A 155 -12.73 -14.20 7.33
N THR A 156 -13.69 -13.90 8.16
CA THR A 156 -15.12 -14.13 7.87
C THR A 156 -15.90 -12.88 7.49
N SER A 157 -15.32 -11.68 7.63
CA SER A 157 -16.09 -10.43 7.52
C SER A 157 -15.37 -9.29 6.81
N ALA A 158 -14.04 -9.20 6.92
CA ALA A 158 -13.30 -8.12 6.26
C ALA A 158 -13.21 -8.34 4.75
N GLN A 159 -13.20 -7.25 4.00
CA GLN A 159 -13.05 -7.28 2.54
C GLN A 159 -11.93 -6.33 2.10
N MET A 160 -11.27 -6.67 1.00
CA MET A 160 -10.26 -5.82 0.40
C MET A 160 -10.53 -5.61 -1.07
N ILE A 161 -10.50 -4.36 -1.51
CA ILE A 161 -10.53 -3.96 -2.91
C ILE A 161 -9.23 -3.21 -3.18
N PHE A 162 -8.50 -3.57 -4.22
CA PHE A 162 -7.22 -2.92 -4.47
C PHE A 162 -6.87 -2.82 -5.94
N THR A 163 -6.06 -1.81 -6.29
CA THR A 163 -5.43 -1.70 -7.60
C THR A 163 -3.95 -2.09 -7.50
N VAL A 164 -3.42 -2.69 -8.55
CA VAL A 164 -2.01 -3.10 -8.66
C VAL A 164 -1.54 -3.05 -10.11
N HIS A 165 -0.24 -2.85 -10.30
CA HIS A 165 0.45 -3.01 -11.57
C HIS A 165 1.16 -4.36 -11.68
N ASP A 166 1.41 -5.05 -10.57
CA ASP A 166 2.11 -6.33 -10.54
C ASP A 166 1.22 -7.48 -11.01
N ILE A 167 1.49 -7.95 -12.21
CA ILE A 167 0.78 -9.07 -12.84
C ILE A 167 0.95 -10.40 -12.09
N ASN A 168 1.98 -10.54 -11.24
CA ASN A 168 2.20 -11.75 -10.45
C ASN A 168 1.08 -12.00 -9.42
N LEU A 169 0.24 -11.01 -9.15
CA LEU A 169 -0.96 -11.17 -8.33
C LEU A 169 -2.14 -11.81 -9.08
N MET A 170 -2.11 -11.89 -10.41
CA MET A 170 -3.18 -12.55 -11.21
C MET A 170 -3.14 -14.08 -11.14
N ASP A 171 -2.87 -14.64 -9.95
CA ASP A 171 -2.83 -16.09 -9.74
C ASP A 171 -4.23 -16.65 -9.42
N CYS A 172 -5.02 -16.90 -10.49
CA CYS A 172 -6.36 -17.45 -10.36
C CYS A 172 -6.41 -18.90 -9.84
N LYS A 173 -5.29 -19.59 -9.79
CA LYS A 173 -5.26 -20.98 -9.31
C LYS A 173 -5.18 -21.07 -7.79
N ARG A 174 -4.65 -20.05 -7.13
CA ARG A 174 -4.33 -20.09 -5.70
C ARG A 174 -4.91 -18.93 -4.89
N MET A 175 -5.13 -17.76 -5.52
CA MET A 175 -5.50 -16.56 -4.80
C MET A 175 -6.88 -16.04 -5.16
N PHE A 176 -7.27 -16.08 -6.43
CA PHE A 176 -8.48 -15.41 -6.89
C PHE A 176 -9.34 -16.29 -7.78
N ARG A 177 -10.64 -16.08 -7.73
CA ARG A 177 -11.57 -16.51 -8.77
C ARG A 177 -11.56 -15.47 -9.90
N LYS A 178 -11.98 -15.88 -11.10
CA LYS A 178 -12.04 -14.98 -12.28
C LYS A 178 -12.89 -13.74 -12.04
N GLU A 179 -13.95 -13.88 -11.26
CA GLU A 179 -14.87 -12.80 -10.91
C GLU A 179 -14.23 -11.73 -10.03
N GLN A 180 -13.13 -12.05 -9.38
CA GLN A 180 -12.41 -11.13 -8.48
C GLN A 180 -11.34 -10.32 -9.21
N ILE A 181 -11.00 -10.67 -10.46
CA ILE A 181 -10.00 -9.95 -11.26
C ILE A 181 -10.71 -9.07 -12.28
N TRP A 182 -10.36 -7.80 -12.25
CA TRP A 182 -10.91 -6.77 -13.11
C TRP A 182 -9.79 -6.03 -13.82
N PHE A 183 -10.02 -5.67 -15.07
CA PHE A 183 -9.12 -4.89 -15.90
C PHE A 183 -9.70 -3.50 -16.12
N VAL A 184 -8.81 -2.50 -16.11
CA VAL A 184 -9.12 -1.13 -16.51
C VAL A 184 -8.39 -0.86 -17.80
N HIS A 185 -9.11 -0.57 -18.86
CA HIS A 185 -8.58 -0.23 -20.17
C HIS A 185 -9.01 1.18 -20.55
N LYS A 186 -8.08 1.94 -21.10
CA LYS A 186 -8.33 3.29 -21.61
C LYS A 186 -7.94 3.33 -23.09
N ASP A 187 -8.86 3.83 -23.91
CA ASP A 187 -8.63 4.12 -25.32
C ASP A 187 -9.13 5.53 -25.67
N GLU A 188 -9.23 5.85 -26.95
CA GLU A 188 -9.71 7.14 -27.46
C GLU A 188 -11.20 7.41 -27.15
N GLU A 189 -12.00 6.36 -26.97
CA GLU A 189 -13.42 6.44 -26.72
C GLU A 189 -13.74 6.59 -25.21
N GLY A 190 -12.82 6.15 -24.31
CA GLY A 190 -13.02 6.29 -22.86
C GLY A 190 -12.28 5.29 -22.00
N VAL A 191 -12.83 5.09 -20.80
CA VAL A 191 -12.30 4.14 -19.80
C VAL A 191 -13.31 3.00 -19.63
N TYR A 192 -12.84 1.78 -19.81
CA TYR A 192 -13.61 0.55 -19.70
C TYR A 192 -13.14 -0.29 -18.53
N VAL A 193 -14.10 -0.85 -17.80
CA VAL A 193 -13.81 -1.78 -16.69
C VAL A 193 -14.53 -3.10 -16.99
N TYR A 194 -13.78 -4.20 -17.02
CA TYR A 194 -14.34 -5.52 -17.28
C TYR A 194 -13.68 -6.62 -16.46
N SER A 195 -14.45 -7.64 -16.12
CA SER A 195 -13.97 -8.79 -15.34
C SER A 195 -13.29 -9.82 -16.21
N LEU A 196 -12.30 -10.52 -15.67
CA LEU A 196 -11.72 -11.73 -16.29
C LEU A 196 -12.79 -12.80 -16.53
N ALA A 197 -13.86 -12.83 -15.74
CA ALA A 197 -14.99 -13.75 -15.93
C ALA A 197 -15.78 -13.50 -17.24
N ALA A 198 -15.66 -12.32 -17.86
CA ALA A 198 -16.26 -12.05 -19.17
C ALA A 198 -15.64 -12.88 -20.30
N PHE A 199 -14.43 -13.40 -20.11
CA PHE A 199 -13.76 -14.25 -21.11
C PHE A 199 -14.19 -15.71 -21.00
N THR A 200 -14.74 -16.24 -22.06
CA THR A 200 -15.25 -17.61 -22.12
C THR A 200 -14.15 -18.65 -22.42
N ALA A 201 -14.45 -19.92 -22.21
CA ALA A 201 -13.58 -21.01 -22.61
C ALA A 201 -13.29 -21.03 -24.12
N GLN A 202 -14.21 -20.54 -24.97
CA GLN A 202 -14.02 -20.41 -26.44
C GLN A 202 -12.99 -19.32 -26.77
N GLN A 203 -12.90 -18.28 -25.94
CA GLN A 203 -11.87 -17.23 -26.01
C GLN A 203 -10.57 -17.67 -25.33
N GLY A 204 -10.49 -18.95 -24.93
CA GLY A 204 -9.31 -19.60 -24.41
C GLY A 204 -9.01 -19.30 -22.93
N VAL A 205 -9.96 -18.82 -22.14
CA VAL A 205 -9.79 -18.62 -20.69
C VAL A 205 -10.56 -19.70 -19.92
N ARG A 206 -9.85 -20.78 -19.58
CA ARG A 206 -10.35 -21.88 -18.74
C ARG A 206 -9.79 -21.75 -17.32
N ASP A 207 -10.26 -22.54 -16.38
CA ASP A 207 -9.75 -22.53 -15.00
C ASP A 207 -8.29 -22.97 -14.88
N THR A 208 -7.79 -23.72 -15.87
CA THR A 208 -6.39 -24.14 -15.95
C THR A 208 -5.49 -23.16 -16.71
N THR A 209 -6.04 -22.05 -17.24
CA THR A 209 -5.30 -21.10 -18.05
C THR A 209 -4.30 -20.32 -17.22
N ASP A 210 -3.09 -20.13 -17.76
CA ASP A 210 -2.15 -19.15 -17.24
C ASP A 210 -2.60 -17.74 -17.65
N VAL A 211 -3.26 -17.06 -16.73
CA VAL A 211 -3.82 -15.71 -16.93
C VAL A 211 -2.71 -14.68 -17.13
N MET A 212 -1.61 -14.82 -16.40
CA MET A 212 -0.47 -13.91 -16.51
C MET A 212 0.15 -13.96 -17.90
N GLU A 213 0.36 -15.17 -18.44
CA GLU A 213 0.91 -15.35 -19.78
C GLU A 213 -0.02 -14.76 -20.85
N LYS A 214 -1.33 -14.96 -20.72
CA LYS A 214 -2.31 -14.36 -21.63
C LYS A 214 -2.32 -12.85 -21.58
N TYR A 215 -2.25 -12.27 -20.41
CA TYR A 215 -2.17 -10.83 -20.24
C TYR A 215 -0.91 -10.25 -20.89
N ARG A 216 0.27 -10.88 -20.63
CA ARG A 216 1.54 -10.47 -21.25
C ARG A 216 1.52 -10.50 -22.78
N LYS A 217 0.72 -11.40 -23.36
CA LYS A 217 0.53 -11.51 -24.82
C LYS A 217 -0.55 -10.55 -25.38
N GLY A 218 -1.12 -9.70 -24.54
CA GLY A 218 -2.18 -8.77 -24.93
C GLY A 218 -3.54 -9.43 -25.19
N ALA A 219 -3.68 -10.75 -24.97
CA ALA A 219 -4.89 -11.50 -25.31
C ALA A 219 -6.09 -11.17 -24.39
N LEU A 220 -5.86 -10.45 -23.29
CA LEU A 220 -6.90 -10.01 -22.37
C LEU A 220 -7.19 -8.50 -22.49
N GLY A 221 -6.53 -7.77 -23.39
CA GLY A 221 -6.61 -6.32 -23.47
C GLY A 221 -5.91 -5.63 -22.30
N ALA A 222 -6.17 -4.34 -22.11
CA ALA A 222 -5.66 -3.49 -21.01
C ALA A 222 -4.12 -3.48 -20.83
N LEU A 223 -3.37 -3.93 -21.86
CA LEU A 223 -1.92 -3.87 -21.87
C LEU A 223 -1.50 -2.52 -22.47
N PRO A 224 -0.73 -1.67 -21.73
CA PRO A 224 -0.22 -0.44 -22.30
C PRO A 224 0.80 -0.76 -23.42
N ASP A 225 0.72 -0.01 -24.52
CA ASP A 225 1.67 -0.09 -25.64
C ASP A 225 2.36 1.28 -25.83
N PRO A 226 3.41 1.57 -25.06
CA PRO A 226 4.07 2.88 -25.10
C PRO A 226 4.97 3.02 -26.33
N GLU A 227 4.68 3.97 -27.22
CA GLU A 227 5.49 4.30 -28.41
C GLU A 227 6.65 5.26 -28.12
N LEU A 228 7.37 5.08 -27.01
CA LEU A 228 8.44 5.98 -26.58
C LEU A 228 9.62 6.05 -27.56
N ILE A 229 9.85 4.98 -28.36
CA ILE A 229 10.90 4.98 -29.39
C ILE A 229 10.61 6.00 -30.49
N ASN A 230 9.34 6.14 -30.88
CA ASN A 230 8.93 7.13 -31.87
C ASN A 230 9.17 8.56 -31.35
N SER A 231 8.89 8.80 -30.09
CA SER A 231 9.19 10.07 -29.41
C SER A 231 10.71 10.36 -29.40
N LEU A 232 11.55 9.36 -29.12
CA LEU A 232 13.00 9.50 -29.14
C LEU A 232 13.52 9.82 -30.56
N LEU A 233 12.97 9.17 -31.58
CA LEU A 233 13.33 9.41 -32.96
C LEU A 233 12.97 10.84 -33.40
N SER A 234 11.79 11.32 -33.04
CA SER A 234 11.38 12.71 -33.34
C SER A 234 12.26 13.74 -32.65
N ILE A 235 12.66 13.52 -31.40
CA ILE A 235 13.56 14.41 -30.66
C ILE A 235 14.96 14.44 -31.32
N LYS A 236 15.50 13.28 -31.74
CA LYS A 236 16.85 13.18 -32.34
C LYS A 236 16.91 13.64 -33.78
N SER A 237 15.84 13.45 -34.55
CA SER A 237 15.79 13.84 -35.98
C SER A 237 15.59 15.35 -36.18
N GLY A 238 15.28 16.10 -35.14
CA GLY A 238 15.05 17.56 -35.23
C GLY A 238 13.81 17.91 -36.09
N VAL A 239 12.98 16.96 -36.43
CA VAL A 239 11.74 17.21 -37.15
C VAL A 239 10.75 17.83 -36.18
N LYS A 240 10.74 19.18 -36.16
CA LYS A 240 9.56 19.91 -35.68
C LYS A 240 8.38 19.43 -36.53
N GLY A 241 7.32 18.95 -35.87
CA GLY A 241 6.05 18.72 -36.56
C GLY A 241 5.62 20.04 -37.22
N ASP A 242 5.88 20.20 -38.50
CA ASP A 242 5.33 21.26 -39.31
C ASP A 242 3.91 20.84 -39.70
N ASP A 243 2.98 21.63 -39.19
CA ASP A 243 1.70 22.01 -39.79
C ASP A 243 1.04 21.01 -40.76
N ALA A 244 0.25 20.13 -40.23
CA ALA A 244 -0.82 19.46 -40.99
C ALA A 244 -2.16 20.24 -40.83
N ASP A 245 -2.12 21.58 -41.09
CA ASP A 245 -3.33 22.40 -41.26
C ASP A 245 -3.05 23.47 -42.30
N ALA A 246 -3.06 23.08 -43.59
CA ALA A 246 -3.32 23.97 -44.70
C ALA A 246 -3.51 23.17 -46.00
N LYS A 247 -4.71 22.63 -46.24
CA LYS A 247 -5.44 22.78 -47.51
C LYS A 247 -6.76 22.03 -47.47
#